data_9a74dbf33c2553593ae45e457f9f7673
#
_entry.id   9a74dbf33c2553593ae45e457f9f7673
#
_cell.length_a   1.000
_cell.length_b   1.000
_cell.length_c   1.000
_cell.angle_alpha   90.00
_cell.angle_beta   90.00
_cell.angle_gamma   90.00
#
_symmetry.space_group_name_H-M   'P 1'
#
loop_
_entity.id
_entity.type
_entity.pdbx_description
1 polymer ?
#
loop_
_entity_poly.entity_id
_entity_poly.type
_entity_poly.pdbx_seq_one_letter_code
_entity_poly.pdbx_strand_id
1 'polypeptide(L)'
;AGHAIRQPIVNVGHHDSHAASFFVSPLEEAAVLVMDGYGDDAATSVYVGRGNRLERRWHTDMFNSLGMVYTFVTDYLGFGGFSDEGKVMALAACGGPDYVERFRDCVRLLPGGRYAVNMDYFSFDAFGQLRPFKLGFYDVFGPPRNKGEPLSDRHRAIAAALQTITEEVVLHVVRELAR
;
A
#
# COMPACT_ATOMS: atom_id res chain seq x y z
N ALA A 1 8.48 39.35 -15.08
CA ALA A 1 8.92 39.78 -13.75
C ALA A 1 8.52 38.66 -12.78
N GLY A 2 9.50 37.91 -12.25
CA GLY A 2 9.24 36.87 -11.25
C GLY A 2 8.93 37.53 -9.90
N HIS A 3 7.82 37.16 -9.29
CA HIS A 3 7.52 37.55 -7.92
C HIS A 3 8.34 36.70 -6.96
N ALA A 4 9.24 37.31 -6.20
CA ALA A 4 9.95 36.63 -5.15
C ALA A 4 8.98 36.31 -4.00
N ILE A 5 8.94 35.05 -3.58
CA ILE A 5 8.22 34.64 -2.37
C ILE A 5 8.92 35.26 -1.17
N ARG A 6 8.24 36.11 -0.39
CA ARG A 6 8.78 36.81 0.78
C ARG A 6 8.52 36.10 2.11
N GLN A 7 7.58 35.13 2.11
CA GLN A 7 7.27 34.34 3.29
C GLN A 7 8.28 33.20 3.47
N PRO A 8 8.58 32.80 4.72
CA PRO A 8 9.40 31.63 4.96
C PRO A 8 8.73 30.38 4.39
N ILE A 9 9.51 29.56 3.68
CA ILE A 9 9.06 28.25 3.21
C ILE A 9 9.33 27.25 4.33
N VAL A 10 8.28 26.55 4.77
CA VAL A 10 8.37 25.45 5.75
C VAL A 10 8.11 24.16 5.01
N ASN A 11 9.06 23.22 5.07
CA ASN A 11 8.87 21.87 4.55
C ASN A 11 8.20 21.01 5.61
N VAL A 12 7.13 20.31 5.21
CA VAL A 12 6.43 19.35 6.05
C VAL A 12 6.52 18.00 5.37
N GLY A 13 6.83 16.96 6.12
CA GLY A 13 6.92 15.58 5.59
C GLY A 13 5.61 15.14 4.94
N HIS A 14 5.70 14.31 3.91
CA HIS A 14 4.54 13.85 3.14
C HIS A 14 3.49 13.20 4.04
N HIS A 15 3.87 12.19 4.82
CA HIS A 15 2.97 11.52 5.75
C HIS A 15 2.52 12.41 6.91
N ASP A 16 3.35 13.35 7.36
CA ASP A 16 2.96 14.34 8.37
C ASP A 16 1.85 15.27 7.82
N SER A 17 1.91 15.62 6.53
CA SER A 17 0.88 16.41 5.86
C SER A 17 -0.45 15.67 5.79
N HIS A 18 -0.44 14.37 5.47
CA HIS A 18 -1.65 13.53 5.52
C HIS A 18 -2.20 13.40 6.94
N ALA A 19 -1.32 13.13 7.91
CA ALA A 19 -1.71 12.94 9.30
C ALA A 19 -2.25 14.21 9.94
N ALA A 20 -1.88 15.41 9.43
CA ALA A 20 -2.41 16.70 9.86
C ALA A 20 -3.92 16.86 9.67
N SER A 21 -4.58 15.96 8.91
CA SER A 21 -6.04 15.85 8.85
C SER A 21 -6.67 15.64 10.24
N PHE A 22 -5.92 15.10 11.21
CA PHE A 22 -6.33 15.02 12.59
C PHE A 22 -6.72 16.40 13.18
N PHE A 23 -5.97 17.45 12.87
CA PHE A 23 -6.20 18.80 13.43
C PHE A 23 -7.48 19.48 12.92
N VAL A 24 -8.05 19.02 11.83
CA VAL A 24 -9.34 19.49 11.29
C VAL A 24 -10.49 18.52 11.57
N SER A 25 -10.21 17.40 12.25
CA SER A 25 -11.23 16.48 12.74
C SER A 25 -11.85 16.98 14.03
N PRO A 26 -13.06 16.51 14.42
CA PRO A 26 -13.68 16.84 15.70
C PRO A 26 -13.11 16.05 16.89
N LEU A 27 -12.06 15.25 16.68
CA LEU A 27 -11.51 14.34 17.68
C LEU A 27 -10.41 15.05 18.51
N GLU A 28 -10.49 14.97 19.83
CA GLU A 28 -9.43 15.46 20.73
C GLU A 28 -8.27 14.47 20.87
N GLU A 29 -8.55 13.18 20.67
CA GLU A 29 -7.55 12.10 20.64
C GLU A 29 -7.92 11.09 19.54
N ALA A 30 -6.91 10.68 18.76
CA ALA A 30 -7.09 9.63 17.72
C ALA A 30 -5.77 8.95 17.40
N ALA A 31 -5.86 7.69 17.01
CA ALA A 31 -4.84 7.04 16.19
C ALA A 31 -5.05 7.43 14.73
N VAL A 32 -3.96 7.77 14.04
CA VAL A 32 -3.98 8.14 12.62
C VAL A 32 -3.09 7.17 11.85
N LEU A 33 -3.71 6.47 10.90
CA LEU A 33 -3.01 5.58 9.98
C LEU A 33 -2.91 6.27 8.61
N VAL A 34 -1.69 6.43 8.11
CA VAL A 34 -1.39 6.87 6.75
C VAL A 34 -0.79 5.69 6.01
N MET A 35 -1.40 5.30 4.89
CA MET A 35 -0.90 4.27 3.99
C MET A 35 -0.92 4.81 2.57
N ASP A 36 0.23 4.76 1.91
CA ASP A 36 0.43 5.34 0.59
C ASP A 36 1.29 4.38 -0.27
N GLY A 37 1.49 4.71 -1.54
CA GLY A 37 2.53 4.09 -2.36
C GLY A 37 3.89 4.31 -1.71
N TYR A 38 4.31 5.53 -1.58
CA TYR A 38 5.36 6.04 -0.69
C TYR A 38 5.38 7.58 -0.73
N GLY A 39 5.88 8.19 0.33
CA GLY A 39 6.10 9.62 0.38
C GLY A 39 7.30 9.93 1.28
N ASP A 40 8.29 10.63 0.74
CA ASP A 40 9.56 10.92 1.40
C ASP A 40 10.27 9.64 1.91
N ASP A 41 10.19 9.36 3.22
CA ASP A 41 10.85 8.23 3.88
C ASP A 41 9.91 7.05 4.18
N ALA A 42 8.61 7.19 3.93
CA ALA A 42 7.62 6.25 4.42
C ALA A 42 6.59 5.81 3.37
N ALA A 43 6.11 4.56 3.53
CA ALA A 43 4.97 4.00 2.80
C ALA A 43 3.75 3.78 3.71
N THR A 44 3.99 3.48 4.99
CA THR A 44 2.96 3.44 6.03
C THR A 44 3.48 4.16 7.25
N SER A 45 2.67 4.99 7.86
CA SER A 45 3.00 5.66 9.12
C SER A 45 1.82 5.63 10.08
N VAL A 46 2.13 5.45 11.34
CA VAL A 46 1.16 5.46 12.44
C VAL A 46 1.47 6.61 13.37
N TYR A 47 0.46 7.38 13.68
CA TYR A 47 0.55 8.51 14.62
C TYR A 47 -0.48 8.38 15.73
N VAL A 48 -0.21 9.07 16.84
CA VAL A 48 -1.18 9.37 17.88
C VAL A 48 -1.34 10.89 17.94
N GLY A 49 -2.57 11.35 17.72
CA GLY A 49 -2.97 12.74 17.86
C GLY A 49 -3.62 12.98 19.22
N ARG A 50 -3.23 14.07 19.90
CA ARG A 50 -3.83 14.52 21.17
C ARG A 50 -3.84 16.05 21.23
N GLY A 51 -5.02 16.65 21.22
CA GLY A 51 -5.17 18.11 21.21
C GLY A 51 -4.46 18.73 20.00
N ASN A 52 -3.42 19.52 20.24
CA ASN A 52 -2.62 20.17 19.21
C ASN A 52 -1.28 19.47 18.91
N ARG A 53 -1.14 18.20 19.26
CA ARG A 53 0.08 17.41 19.05
C ARG A 53 -0.22 16.18 18.21
N LEU A 54 0.75 15.85 17.34
CA LEU A 54 0.76 14.64 16.51
C LEU A 54 2.14 13.99 16.68
N GLU A 55 2.16 12.73 17.11
CA GLU A 55 3.38 11.97 17.36
C GLU A 55 3.42 10.73 16.47
N ARG A 56 4.44 10.61 15.60
CA ARG A 56 4.67 9.40 14.79
C ARG A 56 5.22 8.29 15.68
N ARG A 57 4.49 7.19 15.77
CA ARG A 57 4.85 6.02 16.60
C ARG A 57 5.79 5.08 15.88
N TRP A 58 5.50 4.80 14.62
CA TRP A 58 6.35 4.01 13.74
C TRP A 58 5.99 4.26 12.26
N HIS A 59 6.85 3.81 11.36
CA HIS A 59 6.62 3.80 9.92
C HIS A 59 7.30 2.58 9.26
N THR A 60 6.90 2.27 8.04
CA THR A 60 7.62 1.38 7.12
C THR A 60 8.24 2.21 6.01
N ASP A 61 9.36 1.73 5.47
CA ASP A 61 9.97 2.28 4.27
C ASP A 61 9.24 1.83 2.99
N MET A 62 9.72 2.30 1.83
CA MET A 62 9.16 1.96 0.53
C MET A 62 9.28 0.48 0.17
N PHE A 63 10.28 -0.25 0.71
CA PHE A 63 10.44 -1.69 0.44
C PHE A 63 9.32 -2.53 1.08
N ASN A 64 8.65 -1.98 2.05
CA ASN A 64 7.49 -2.55 2.71
C ASN A 64 6.17 -1.85 2.33
N SER A 65 6.11 -1.25 1.15
CA SER A 65 4.91 -0.55 0.69
C SER A 65 3.83 -1.51 0.23
N LEU A 66 2.72 -1.55 0.97
CA LEU A 66 1.51 -2.26 0.56
C LEU A 66 0.86 -1.60 -0.66
N GLY A 67 0.88 -0.26 -0.73
CA GLY A 67 0.37 0.49 -1.88
C GLY A 67 1.12 0.16 -3.16
N MET A 68 2.46 0.06 -3.11
CA MET A 68 3.25 -0.36 -4.28
C MET A 68 2.99 -1.81 -4.67
N VAL A 69 2.82 -2.73 -3.71
CA VAL A 69 2.39 -4.11 -4.01
C VAL A 69 1.07 -4.10 -4.77
N TYR A 70 0.10 -3.28 -4.33
CA TYR A 70 -1.19 -3.14 -5.00
C TYR A 70 -1.03 -2.62 -6.43
N THR A 71 -0.25 -1.56 -6.63
CA THR A 71 0.07 -0.98 -7.95
C THR A 71 0.74 -2.00 -8.88
N PHE A 72 1.75 -2.72 -8.38
CA PHE A 72 2.44 -3.73 -9.18
C PHE A 72 1.51 -4.87 -9.63
N VAL A 73 0.64 -5.34 -8.74
CA VAL A 73 -0.35 -6.37 -9.11
C VAL A 73 -1.42 -5.80 -10.05
N THR A 74 -1.73 -4.51 -9.95
CA THR A 74 -2.60 -3.83 -10.92
C THR A 74 -2.00 -3.89 -12.34
N ASP A 75 -0.72 -3.56 -12.50
CA ASP A 75 0.00 -3.71 -13.77
C ASP A 75 0.08 -5.16 -14.23
N TYR A 76 0.37 -6.09 -13.32
CA TYR A 76 0.40 -7.53 -13.62
C TYR A 76 -0.93 -8.05 -14.18
N LEU A 77 -2.04 -7.54 -13.68
CA LEU A 77 -3.38 -7.85 -14.17
C LEU A 77 -3.75 -7.10 -15.48
N GLY A 78 -2.79 -6.36 -16.07
CA GLY A 78 -2.92 -5.68 -17.37
C GLY A 78 -3.79 -4.42 -17.31
N PHE A 79 -3.89 -3.81 -16.11
CA PHE A 79 -4.45 -2.48 -15.90
C PHE A 79 -3.32 -1.45 -15.80
N GLY A 80 -3.65 -0.17 -15.66
CA GLY A 80 -2.65 0.88 -15.46
C GLY A 80 -2.36 1.11 -13.99
N GLY A 81 -1.17 0.76 -13.52
CA GLY A 81 -0.72 1.11 -12.18
C GLY A 81 -0.73 2.62 -11.96
N PHE A 82 -0.90 3.06 -10.72
CA PHE A 82 -1.12 4.45 -10.27
C PHE A 82 -2.42 5.11 -10.79
N SER A 83 -3.32 4.37 -11.43
CA SER A 83 -4.58 4.92 -11.96
C SER A 83 -5.77 3.96 -11.90
N ASP A 84 -5.54 2.67 -12.00
CA ASP A 84 -6.58 1.67 -12.17
C ASP A 84 -6.75 0.72 -10.96
N GLU A 85 -6.13 1.00 -9.81
CA GLU A 85 -6.23 0.18 -8.59
C GLU A 85 -7.68 -0.05 -8.18
N GLY A 86 -8.54 0.98 -8.33
CA GLY A 86 -9.97 0.86 -8.08
C GLY A 86 -10.69 -0.15 -8.98
N LYS A 87 -10.19 -0.39 -10.22
CA LYS A 87 -10.72 -1.44 -11.11
C LYS A 87 -10.36 -2.84 -10.61
N VAL A 88 -9.15 -2.99 -10.07
CA VAL A 88 -8.70 -4.25 -9.47
C VAL A 88 -9.48 -4.53 -8.18
N MET A 89 -9.73 -3.51 -7.36
CA MET A 89 -10.61 -3.63 -6.19
C MET A 89 -12.02 -4.09 -6.58
N ALA A 90 -12.60 -3.53 -7.64
CA ALA A 90 -13.91 -3.97 -8.15
C ALA A 90 -13.85 -5.41 -8.71
N LEU A 91 -12.75 -5.78 -9.40
CA LEU A 91 -12.54 -7.12 -9.92
C LEU A 91 -12.43 -8.16 -8.80
N ALA A 92 -11.85 -7.80 -7.65
CA ALA A 92 -11.72 -8.67 -6.48
C ALA A 92 -13.06 -9.24 -5.99
N ALA A 93 -14.13 -8.46 -6.09
CA ALA A 93 -15.48 -8.91 -5.72
C ALA A 93 -16.00 -10.09 -6.57
N CYS A 94 -15.37 -10.36 -7.72
CA CYS A 94 -15.73 -11.43 -8.64
C CYS A 94 -14.79 -12.66 -8.52
N GLY A 95 -13.82 -12.64 -7.61
CA GLY A 95 -12.81 -13.69 -7.46
C GLY A 95 -13.09 -14.64 -6.29
N GLY A 96 -12.49 -15.83 -6.37
CA GLY A 96 -12.49 -16.83 -5.29
C GLY A 96 -11.21 -16.74 -4.44
N PRO A 97 -11.10 -17.58 -3.38
CA PRO A 97 -10.02 -17.53 -2.39
C PRO A 97 -8.73 -18.24 -2.80
N ASP A 98 -8.63 -18.78 -4.01
CA ASP A 98 -7.60 -19.76 -4.42
C ASP A 98 -6.15 -19.30 -4.21
N TYR A 99 -5.89 -17.98 -4.24
CA TYR A 99 -4.54 -17.42 -4.09
C TYR A 99 -4.31 -16.72 -2.75
N VAL A 100 -5.26 -16.72 -1.82
CA VAL A 100 -5.14 -15.99 -0.54
C VAL A 100 -3.92 -16.46 0.26
N GLU A 101 -3.75 -17.79 0.44
CA GLU A 101 -2.60 -18.33 1.18
C GLU A 101 -1.26 -17.98 0.51
N ARG A 102 -1.23 -17.94 -0.82
CA ARG A 102 -0.04 -17.56 -1.59
C ARG A 102 0.32 -16.09 -1.40
N PHE A 103 -0.69 -15.21 -1.30
CA PHE A 103 -0.46 -13.80 -1.01
C PHE A 103 -0.03 -13.54 0.44
N ARG A 104 -0.42 -14.39 1.40
CA ARG A 104 0.12 -14.33 2.78
C ARG A 104 1.62 -14.58 2.84
N ASP A 105 2.17 -15.37 1.90
CA ASP A 105 3.63 -15.50 1.74
C ASP A 105 4.27 -14.25 1.16
N CYS A 106 3.53 -13.48 0.36
CA CYS A 106 4.02 -12.23 -0.24
C CYS A 106 4.04 -11.06 0.75
N VAL A 107 3.07 -11.01 1.69
CA VAL A 107 2.99 -9.96 2.72
C VAL A 107 2.70 -10.61 4.07
N ARG A 108 3.67 -10.56 4.97
CA ARG A 108 3.61 -11.23 6.28
C ARG A 108 3.24 -10.26 7.38
N LEU A 109 2.29 -10.67 8.22
CA LEU A 109 1.96 -9.94 9.45
C LEU A 109 3.03 -10.21 10.52
N LEU A 110 3.44 -9.15 11.23
CA LEU A 110 4.46 -9.18 12.28
C LEU A 110 3.85 -8.68 13.60
N PRO A 111 4.46 -9.03 14.75
CA PRO A 111 4.00 -8.54 16.05
C PRO A 111 3.94 -7.01 16.12
N GLY A 112 3.04 -6.48 16.98
CA GLY A 112 2.91 -5.04 17.22
C GLY A 112 2.26 -4.28 16.06
N GLY A 113 1.34 -4.92 15.33
CA GLY A 113 0.62 -4.29 14.21
C GLY A 113 1.48 -4.03 12.98
N ARG A 114 2.69 -4.58 12.94
CA ARG A 114 3.61 -4.41 11.81
C ARG A 114 3.38 -5.46 10.73
N TYR A 115 3.96 -5.23 9.57
CA TYR A 115 3.98 -6.17 8.46
C TYR A 115 5.27 -6.01 7.64
N ALA A 116 5.57 -6.99 6.79
CA ALA A 116 6.69 -6.93 5.87
C ALA A 116 6.32 -7.53 4.52
N VAL A 117 6.78 -6.90 3.45
CA VAL A 117 6.71 -7.41 2.08
C VAL A 117 7.87 -8.38 1.87
N ASN A 118 7.59 -9.53 1.27
CA ASN A 118 8.59 -10.56 1.03
C ASN A 118 9.37 -10.26 -0.26
N MET A 119 10.63 -9.88 -0.10
CA MET A 119 11.53 -9.57 -1.21
C MET A 119 11.92 -10.76 -2.09
N ASP A 120 11.50 -11.98 -1.78
CA ASP A 120 11.66 -13.13 -2.67
C ASP A 120 10.69 -13.10 -3.86
N TYR A 121 9.60 -12.34 -3.72
CA TYR A 121 8.58 -12.14 -4.77
C TYR A 121 8.71 -10.80 -5.49
N PHE A 122 9.21 -9.75 -4.80
CA PHE A 122 9.23 -8.38 -5.29
C PHE A 122 10.65 -7.83 -5.44
N SER A 123 10.80 -6.88 -6.34
CA SER A 123 12.03 -6.14 -6.57
C SER A 123 11.68 -4.66 -6.64
N PHE A 124 12.15 -3.89 -5.64
CA PHE A 124 11.97 -2.44 -5.57
C PHE A 124 13.21 -1.67 -6.02
N ASP A 125 14.30 -2.39 -6.36
CA ASP A 125 15.60 -1.83 -6.78
C ASP A 125 15.59 -1.31 -8.22
N ALA A 126 14.55 -1.64 -8.97
CA ALA A 126 14.39 -1.24 -10.37
C ALA A 126 13.43 -0.05 -10.51
N PHE A 127 13.69 1.06 -9.82
CA PHE A 127 12.95 2.31 -10.02
C PHE A 127 13.00 2.72 -11.50
N GLY A 128 11.83 2.69 -12.15
CA GLY A 128 11.71 2.98 -13.58
C GLY A 128 11.93 1.79 -14.52
N GLN A 129 12.23 0.59 -14.01
CA GLN A 129 12.22 -0.63 -14.81
C GLN A 129 10.93 -1.44 -14.55
N LEU A 130 10.26 -1.83 -15.61
CA LEU A 130 8.93 -2.47 -15.63
C LEU A 130 8.92 -3.93 -15.15
N ARG A 131 9.73 -4.32 -14.18
CA ARG A 131 9.77 -5.70 -13.67
C ARG A 131 9.84 -5.74 -12.13
N PRO A 132 8.73 -5.37 -11.45
CA PRO A 132 8.72 -5.35 -9.99
C PRO A 132 8.63 -6.76 -9.37
N PHE A 133 8.53 -7.81 -10.18
CA PHE A 133 8.38 -9.19 -9.72
C PHE A 133 9.61 -10.02 -10.02
N LYS A 134 10.01 -10.84 -9.05
CA LYS A 134 11.01 -11.89 -9.24
C LYS A 134 10.38 -13.17 -9.82
N LEU A 135 11.21 -14.10 -10.28
CA LEU A 135 10.74 -15.34 -10.89
C LEU A 135 9.77 -16.12 -10.00
N GLY A 136 10.03 -16.18 -8.69
CA GLY A 136 9.16 -16.86 -7.74
C GLY A 136 7.71 -16.35 -7.73
N PHE A 137 7.46 -15.09 -8.07
CA PHE A 137 6.10 -14.59 -8.22
C PHE A 137 5.41 -15.24 -9.45
N TYR A 138 6.11 -15.29 -10.57
CA TYR A 138 5.56 -15.89 -11.80
C TYR A 138 5.36 -17.40 -11.68
N ASP A 139 6.21 -18.09 -10.93
CA ASP A 139 6.08 -19.52 -10.64
C ASP A 139 4.79 -19.83 -9.87
N VAL A 140 4.38 -18.94 -8.98
CA VAL A 140 3.19 -19.09 -8.15
C VAL A 140 1.92 -18.59 -8.85
N PHE A 141 1.98 -17.41 -9.48
CA PHE A 141 0.79 -16.72 -9.99
C PHE A 141 0.63 -16.86 -11.52
N GLY A 142 1.65 -17.39 -12.20
CA GLY A 142 1.67 -17.56 -13.66
C GLY A 142 2.10 -16.28 -14.39
N PRO A 143 1.91 -16.22 -15.73
CA PRO A 143 2.29 -15.06 -16.52
C PRO A 143 1.36 -13.87 -16.28
N PRO A 144 1.86 -12.61 -16.44
CA PRO A 144 1.01 -11.43 -16.37
C PRO A 144 -0.02 -11.43 -17.52
N ARG A 145 -1.13 -10.75 -17.30
CA ARG A 145 -2.12 -10.51 -18.34
C ARG A 145 -1.69 -9.35 -19.23
N ASN A 146 -1.72 -9.53 -20.53
CA ASN A 146 -1.50 -8.42 -21.45
C ASN A 146 -2.74 -7.51 -21.51
N LYS A 147 -2.50 -6.21 -21.75
CA LYS A 147 -3.58 -5.24 -21.91
C LYS A 147 -4.52 -5.67 -23.05
N GLY A 148 -5.82 -5.74 -22.75
CA GLY A 148 -6.85 -6.12 -23.73
C GLY A 148 -7.16 -7.63 -23.78
N GLU A 149 -6.36 -8.50 -23.16
CA GLU A 149 -6.72 -9.91 -23.03
C GLU A 149 -7.98 -10.11 -22.16
N PRO A 150 -8.79 -11.14 -22.40
CA PRO A 150 -9.93 -11.46 -21.55
C PRO A 150 -9.50 -11.75 -20.11
N LEU A 151 -10.30 -11.31 -19.13
CA LEU A 151 -10.12 -11.65 -17.73
C LEU A 151 -10.54 -13.10 -17.48
N SER A 152 -9.63 -13.92 -16.96
CA SER A 152 -9.89 -15.30 -16.53
C SER A 152 -10.23 -15.37 -15.05
N ASP A 153 -10.69 -16.54 -14.58
CA ASP A 153 -10.94 -16.80 -13.15
C ASP A 153 -9.66 -16.67 -12.32
N ARG A 154 -8.49 -17.05 -12.89
CA ARG A 154 -7.20 -16.81 -12.27
C ARG A 154 -6.97 -15.33 -11.96
N HIS A 155 -7.25 -14.44 -12.90
CA HIS A 155 -7.05 -13.00 -12.72
C HIS A 155 -8.00 -12.44 -11.64
N ARG A 156 -9.25 -12.92 -11.59
CA ARG A 156 -10.23 -12.54 -10.55
C ARG A 156 -9.80 -13.04 -9.19
N ALA A 157 -9.31 -14.29 -9.09
CA ALA A 157 -8.84 -14.87 -7.84
C ALA A 157 -7.57 -14.18 -7.31
N ILE A 158 -6.64 -13.77 -8.20
CA ILE A 158 -5.47 -12.96 -7.81
C ILE A 158 -5.90 -11.58 -7.28
N ALA A 159 -6.84 -10.91 -7.94
CA ALA A 159 -7.38 -9.64 -7.46
C ALA A 159 -8.07 -9.79 -6.08
N ALA A 160 -8.87 -10.85 -5.89
CA ALA A 160 -9.52 -11.16 -4.62
C ALA A 160 -8.51 -11.42 -3.50
N ALA A 161 -7.43 -12.17 -3.78
CA ALA A 161 -6.38 -12.45 -2.83
C ALA A 161 -5.61 -11.19 -2.43
N LEU A 162 -5.24 -10.33 -3.41
CA LEU A 162 -4.63 -9.02 -3.14
C LEU A 162 -5.50 -8.17 -2.21
N GLN A 163 -6.78 -8.05 -2.51
CA GLN A 163 -7.72 -7.28 -1.70
C GLN A 163 -7.85 -7.86 -0.29
N THR A 164 -7.99 -9.18 -0.16
CA THR A 164 -8.07 -9.86 1.14
C THR A 164 -6.84 -9.57 2.00
N ILE A 165 -5.63 -9.69 1.44
CA ILE A 165 -4.40 -9.42 2.20
C ILE A 165 -4.26 -7.94 2.55
N THR A 166 -4.68 -7.05 1.65
CA THR A 166 -4.70 -5.61 1.95
C THR A 166 -5.58 -5.33 3.16
N GLU A 167 -6.79 -5.90 3.21
CA GLU A 167 -7.71 -5.76 4.33
C GLU A 167 -7.15 -6.39 5.62
N GLU A 168 -6.55 -7.58 5.53
CA GLU A 168 -5.92 -8.25 6.68
C GLU A 168 -4.79 -7.40 7.28
N VAL A 169 -3.93 -6.80 6.45
CA VAL A 169 -2.86 -5.90 6.90
C VAL A 169 -3.43 -4.66 7.58
N VAL A 170 -4.37 -3.97 6.94
CA VAL A 170 -5.00 -2.76 7.52
C VAL A 170 -5.66 -3.08 8.86
N LEU A 171 -6.45 -4.15 8.93
CA LEU A 171 -7.11 -4.58 10.17
C LEU A 171 -6.12 -5.00 11.24
N HIS A 172 -4.98 -5.61 10.86
CA HIS A 172 -3.91 -5.97 11.80
C HIS A 172 -3.30 -4.73 12.45
N VAL A 173 -2.97 -3.71 11.65
CA VAL A 173 -2.47 -2.42 12.13
C VAL A 173 -3.50 -1.75 13.06
N VAL A 174 -4.75 -1.62 12.59
CA VAL A 174 -5.81 -0.92 13.35
C VAL A 174 -6.14 -1.63 14.66
N ARG A 175 -6.18 -2.97 14.69
CA ARG A 175 -6.42 -3.73 15.93
C ARG A 175 -5.33 -3.52 16.97
N GLU A 176 -4.09 -3.34 16.57
CA GLU A 176 -3.00 -3.02 17.49
C GLU A 176 -3.11 -1.60 18.02
N LEU A 177 -3.53 -0.65 17.18
CA LEU A 177 -3.74 0.74 17.56
C LEU A 177 -4.93 0.94 18.53
N ALA A 178 -5.88 0.02 18.52
CA ALA A 178 -7.05 0.06 19.40
C ALA A 178 -6.80 -0.54 20.80
N ARG A 179 -5.58 -1.06 21.08
CA ARG A 179 -5.17 -1.61 22.38
C ARG A 179 -4.53 -0.54 23.26
#